data_53789d9eee7b98b2b766e61169a20d8a
#
_entry.id   53789d9eee7b98b2b766e61169a20d8a
#
_cell.length_a   1.000
_cell.length_b   1.000
_cell.length_c   1.000
_cell.angle_alpha   90.00
_cell.angle_beta   90.00
_cell.angle_gamma   90.00
#
_symmetry.space_group_name_H-M   'P 1'
#
loop_
_entity.id
_entity.type
_entity.pdbx_description
1 polymer ?
#
loop_
_entity_poly.entity_id
_entity_poly.type
_entity_poly.pdbx_seq_one_letter_code
_entity_poly.pdbx_strand_id
1 'polypeptide(L)'
;MKYKQDIGLIPNVSYGDFFLGSNINMYLSQEHTKKMYDEATFSNISYFFKREEINVWCDTDGSINTIICSSYCLFHNKNLIGMKYTDFLTEFSKEPDSEDNIYVLVSGKGQRQHVYDFEKDGLQVWVWRNKIRTVLIYNANL
;
A
#
# COMPACT_ATOMS: atom_id res chain seq x y z
N MET A 1 -13.71 -22.17 4.15
CA MET A 1 -13.72 -20.87 4.84
C MET A 1 -12.96 -19.84 4.03
N LYS A 2 -13.58 -18.74 3.77
CA LYS A 2 -12.89 -17.66 3.07
C LYS A 2 -12.08 -16.83 4.06
N TYR A 3 -10.87 -16.50 3.68
CA TYR A 3 -10.06 -15.56 4.46
C TYR A 3 -10.52 -14.14 4.15
N LYS A 4 -10.42 -13.26 5.13
CA LYS A 4 -10.81 -11.86 4.94
C LYS A 4 -9.97 -11.13 3.92
N GLN A 5 -8.75 -11.60 3.68
CA GLN A 5 -7.93 -11.06 2.61
C GLN A 5 -8.57 -11.22 1.24
N ASP A 6 -9.57 -12.11 1.09
CA ASP A 6 -10.34 -12.21 -0.14
C ASP A 6 -11.16 -10.95 -0.42
N ILE A 7 -11.38 -10.14 0.61
CA ILE A 7 -12.05 -8.84 0.47
C ILE A 7 -11.16 -7.88 -0.32
N GLY A 8 -9.85 -7.95 -0.10
CA GLY A 8 -8.88 -7.15 -0.80
C GLY A 8 -8.84 -5.70 -0.37
N LEU A 9 -8.47 -4.86 -1.33
CA LEU A 9 -8.26 -3.44 -1.11
C LEU A 9 -9.57 -2.67 -1.12
N ILE A 10 -9.77 -1.86 -0.08
CA ILE A 10 -10.83 -0.86 -0.02
C ILE A 10 -10.12 0.49 0.15
N PRO A 11 -10.05 1.30 -0.91
CA PRO A 11 -9.32 2.57 -0.83
C PRO A 11 -9.77 3.42 0.34
N ASN A 12 -8.81 4.05 1.02
CA ASN A 12 -9.01 4.91 2.19
C ASN A 12 -9.52 4.16 3.43
N VAL A 13 -9.64 2.84 3.40
CA VAL A 13 -10.24 2.08 4.50
C VAL A 13 -9.34 0.95 4.98
N SER A 14 -9.07 -0.04 4.11
CA SER A 14 -8.46 -1.29 4.58
C SER A 14 -7.84 -2.10 3.45
N TYR A 15 -7.02 -3.08 3.85
CA TYR A 15 -6.63 -4.18 3.00
C TYR A 15 -6.79 -5.48 3.79
N GLY A 16 -7.71 -6.34 3.35
CA GLY A 16 -8.03 -7.57 4.08
C GLY A 16 -8.51 -7.23 5.50
N ASP A 17 -7.83 -7.77 6.50
CA ASP A 17 -8.15 -7.54 7.91
C ASP A 17 -7.50 -6.28 8.51
N PHE A 18 -6.63 -5.61 7.75
CA PHE A 18 -5.88 -4.47 8.25
C PHE A 18 -6.62 -3.18 7.93
N PHE A 19 -7.00 -2.45 8.97
CA PHE A 19 -7.77 -1.22 8.86
C PHE A 19 -6.91 -0.01 9.17
N LEU A 20 -6.98 1.00 8.32
CA LEU A 20 -6.36 2.30 8.61
C LEU A 20 -6.98 2.87 9.87
N GLY A 21 -6.14 3.41 10.74
CA GLY A 21 -6.56 3.98 12.01
C GLY A 21 -6.68 2.98 13.16
N SER A 22 -6.64 1.68 12.88
CA SER A 22 -6.66 0.68 13.95
C SER A 22 -5.27 0.57 14.59
N ASN A 23 -5.19 -0.04 15.77
CA ASN A 23 -3.93 -0.19 16.48
C ASN A 23 -3.22 -1.47 16.05
N ILE A 24 -1.93 -1.34 15.77
CA ILE A 24 -1.10 -2.46 15.30
C ILE A 24 -1.08 -3.63 16.28
N ASN A 25 -1.30 -3.38 17.58
CA ASN A 25 -1.31 -4.44 18.58
C ASN A 25 -2.36 -5.52 18.30
N MET A 26 -3.41 -5.18 17.56
CA MET A 26 -4.44 -6.15 17.17
C MET A 26 -3.91 -7.25 16.25
N TYR A 27 -2.78 -7.01 15.61
CA TYR A 27 -2.27 -7.90 14.55
C TYR A 27 -0.94 -8.57 14.92
N LEU A 28 -0.32 -8.21 16.04
CA LEU A 28 1.04 -8.67 16.36
C LEU A 28 1.15 -10.16 16.70
N SER A 29 0.02 -10.85 16.89
CA SER A 29 0.02 -12.30 17.03
C SER A 29 0.32 -13.02 15.71
N GLN A 30 0.16 -12.34 14.58
CA GLN A 30 0.49 -12.87 13.26
C GLN A 30 1.99 -12.74 13.02
N GLU A 31 2.54 -13.66 12.20
CA GLU A 31 3.96 -13.63 11.86
C GLU A 31 4.33 -12.33 11.17
N HIS A 32 5.30 -11.62 11.73
CA HIS A 32 5.70 -10.31 11.21
C HIS A 32 7.15 -10.03 11.50
N THR A 33 7.69 -9.02 10.79
CA THR A 33 9.01 -8.45 11.05
C THR A 33 8.81 -6.96 11.30
N LYS A 34 9.44 -6.43 12.34
CA LYS A 34 9.32 -5.03 12.72
C LYS A 34 10.58 -4.27 12.34
N LYS A 35 10.41 -3.08 11.82
CA LYS A 35 11.52 -2.19 11.48
C LYS A 35 11.20 -0.78 11.95
N MET A 36 12.14 -0.16 12.65
CA MET A 36 11.99 1.21 13.15
C MET A 36 12.88 2.14 12.33
N TYR A 37 12.29 3.25 11.90
CA TYR A 37 13.01 4.32 11.23
C TYR A 37 13.00 5.53 12.14
N ASP A 38 14.19 5.91 12.63
CA ASP A 38 14.36 7.04 13.52
C ASP A 38 15.09 8.14 12.78
N GLU A 39 14.30 8.97 12.11
CA GLU A 39 14.81 10.14 11.41
C GLU A 39 14.71 11.37 12.30
N ALA A 40 15.54 12.38 12.04
CA ALA A 40 15.54 13.59 12.84
C ALA A 40 14.20 14.33 12.84
N THR A 41 13.40 14.17 11.79
CA THR A 41 12.15 14.90 11.61
C THR A 41 10.91 14.06 11.88
N PHE A 42 11.03 12.73 11.88
CA PHE A 42 9.90 11.85 12.17
C PHE A 42 10.39 10.48 12.61
N SER A 43 9.54 9.78 13.35
CA SER A 43 9.75 8.38 13.71
C SER A 43 8.59 7.58 13.15
N ASN A 44 8.90 6.57 12.37
CA ASN A 44 7.92 5.64 11.85
C ASN A 44 8.32 4.22 12.17
N ILE A 45 7.32 3.39 12.40
CA ILE A 45 7.53 1.97 12.65
C ILE A 45 6.80 1.24 11.55
N SER A 46 7.51 0.34 10.86
CA SER A 46 6.88 -0.49 9.83
C SER A 46 6.90 -1.95 10.27
N TYR A 47 5.84 -2.65 9.89
CA TYR A 47 5.69 -4.07 10.14
C TYR A 47 5.44 -4.76 8.80
N PHE A 48 6.20 -5.82 8.54
CA PHE A 48 5.95 -6.66 7.37
C PHE A 48 5.24 -7.92 7.83
N PHE A 49 4.03 -8.15 7.30
CA PHE A 49 3.24 -9.34 7.60
C PHE A 49 3.41 -10.35 6.47
N LYS A 50 4.03 -11.48 6.78
CA LYS A 50 4.46 -12.45 5.77
C LYS A 50 3.30 -13.10 5.03
N ARG A 51 2.21 -13.39 5.72
CA ARG A 51 1.09 -14.08 5.13
C ARG A 51 0.44 -13.27 4.01
N GLU A 52 0.20 -11.99 4.28
CA GLU A 52 -0.44 -11.09 3.31
C GLU A 52 0.58 -10.44 2.38
N GLU A 53 1.86 -10.54 2.71
CA GLU A 53 2.95 -9.89 1.99
C GLU A 53 2.75 -8.38 1.88
N ILE A 54 2.38 -7.76 3.00
CA ILE A 54 2.15 -6.31 3.07
C ILE A 54 3.06 -5.66 4.11
N ASN A 55 3.39 -4.40 3.86
CA ASN A 55 4.02 -3.53 4.83
C ASN A 55 2.97 -2.61 5.43
N VAL A 56 3.01 -2.43 6.74
CA VAL A 56 2.09 -1.57 7.47
C VAL A 56 2.92 -0.53 8.21
N TRP A 57 2.64 0.74 7.97
CA TRP A 57 3.31 1.84 8.66
C TRP A 57 2.42 2.40 9.74
N CYS A 58 3.02 2.66 10.90
CA CYS A 58 2.31 3.13 12.08
C CYS A 58 2.90 4.42 12.62
N ASP A 59 2.04 5.22 13.23
CA ASP A 59 2.48 6.34 14.06
C ASP A 59 3.11 5.80 15.35
N THR A 60 3.71 6.70 16.13
CA THR A 60 4.37 6.31 17.39
C THR A 60 3.41 5.72 18.41
N ASP A 61 2.11 6.03 18.32
CA ASP A 61 1.09 5.47 19.21
C ASP A 61 0.56 4.11 18.73
N GLY A 62 1.06 3.60 17.61
CA GLY A 62 0.65 2.32 17.06
C GLY A 62 -0.52 2.38 16.09
N SER A 63 -1.03 3.56 15.79
CA SER A 63 -2.12 3.71 14.81
C SER A 63 -1.60 3.47 13.39
N ILE A 64 -2.29 2.62 12.64
CA ILE A 64 -1.92 2.32 11.26
C ILE A 64 -2.27 3.53 10.38
N ASN A 65 -1.26 4.07 9.69
CA ASN A 65 -1.46 5.21 8.80
C ASN A 65 -1.32 4.86 7.32
N THR A 66 -0.63 3.78 6.98
CA THR A 66 -0.38 3.40 5.58
C THR A 66 -0.26 1.89 5.46
N ILE A 67 -0.87 1.33 4.42
CA ILE A 67 -0.73 -0.10 4.08
C ILE A 67 -0.18 -0.19 2.67
N ILE A 68 0.90 -0.95 2.48
CA ILE A 68 1.64 -1.02 1.22
C ILE A 68 1.68 -2.46 0.70
N CYS A 69 1.24 -2.64 -0.54
CA CYS A 69 1.28 -3.91 -1.25
C CYS A 69 2.30 -3.82 -2.38
N SER A 70 3.29 -4.71 -2.42
CA SER A 70 4.31 -4.74 -3.49
C SER A 70 4.41 -6.08 -4.21
N SER A 71 3.92 -7.16 -3.61
CA SER A 71 3.96 -8.51 -4.21
C SER A 71 2.61 -8.93 -4.75
N TYR A 72 1.56 -8.59 -4.03
CA TYR A 72 0.19 -8.95 -4.38
C TYR A 72 -0.75 -7.92 -3.79
N CYS A 73 -1.75 -7.52 -4.56
CA CYS A 73 -2.77 -6.57 -4.09
C CYS A 73 -4.10 -6.93 -4.73
N LEU A 74 -4.97 -7.55 -3.94
CA LEU A 74 -6.29 -7.96 -4.44
C LEU A 74 -7.22 -6.75 -4.49
N PHE A 75 -7.85 -6.56 -5.65
CA PHE A 75 -8.84 -5.49 -5.85
C PHE A 75 -9.84 -5.95 -6.91
N HIS A 76 -11.13 -5.97 -6.57
CA HIS A 76 -12.19 -6.45 -7.47
C HIS A 76 -11.86 -7.83 -8.07
N ASN A 77 -11.39 -8.75 -7.22
CA ASN A 77 -11.02 -10.12 -7.60
C ASN A 77 -9.83 -10.21 -8.57
N LYS A 78 -9.04 -9.15 -8.69
CA LYS A 78 -7.86 -9.11 -9.55
C LYS A 78 -6.65 -8.67 -8.74
N ASN A 79 -5.47 -9.17 -9.12
CA ASN A 79 -4.22 -8.72 -8.53
C ASN A 79 -3.76 -7.47 -9.27
N LEU A 80 -3.63 -6.35 -8.55
CA LEU A 80 -3.18 -5.10 -9.14
C LEU A 80 -1.69 -5.10 -9.48
N ILE A 81 -0.88 -5.86 -8.73
CA ILE A 81 0.56 -5.88 -8.97
C ILE A 81 0.86 -6.58 -10.29
N GLY A 82 1.51 -5.89 -11.21
CA GLY A 82 1.78 -6.39 -12.56
C GLY A 82 0.69 -6.08 -13.57
N MET A 83 -0.43 -5.53 -13.13
CA MET A 83 -1.50 -5.12 -14.04
C MET A 83 -1.04 -3.87 -14.83
N LYS A 84 -1.52 -3.75 -16.07
CA LYS A 84 -1.29 -2.53 -16.84
C LYS A 84 -2.01 -1.37 -16.18
N TYR A 85 -1.33 -0.25 -16.01
CA TYR A 85 -1.93 0.93 -15.39
C TYR A 85 -3.16 1.41 -16.16
N THR A 86 -3.13 1.32 -17.49
CA THR A 86 -4.26 1.70 -18.33
C THR A 86 -5.49 0.83 -18.06
N ASP A 87 -5.30 -0.46 -17.79
CA ASP A 87 -6.40 -1.35 -17.43
C ASP A 87 -6.95 -1.02 -16.04
N PHE A 88 -6.06 -0.66 -15.11
CA PHE A 88 -6.47 -0.23 -13.78
C PHE A 88 -7.34 1.04 -13.84
N LEU A 89 -6.96 2.01 -14.66
CA LEU A 89 -7.74 3.24 -14.81
C LEU A 89 -9.16 2.95 -15.30
N THR A 90 -9.30 1.99 -16.22
CA THR A 90 -10.62 1.58 -16.71
C THR A 90 -11.44 0.95 -15.59
N GLU A 91 -10.82 0.07 -14.80
CA GLU A 91 -11.49 -0.62 -13.70
C GLU A 91 -11.88 0.34 -12.59
N PHE A 92 -10.97 1.26 -12.24
CA PHE A 92 -11.19 2.20 -11.14
C PHE A 92 -12.09 3.37 -11.52
N SER A 93 -12.11 3.73 -12.81
CA SER A 93 -12.97 4.77 -13.40
C SER A 93 -12.74 6.15 -12.78
N LYS A 94 -11.49 6.46 -12.39
CA LYS A 94 -11.12 7.75 -11.82
C LYS A 94 -9.78 8.19 -12.37
N GLU A 95 -9.54 9.49 -12.33
CA GLU A 95 -8.29 10.09 -12.75
C GLU A 95 -7.46 10.43 -11.52
N PRO A 96 -6.12 10.34 -11.57
CA PRO A 96 -5.29 10.75 -10.44
C PRO A 96 -5.32 12.27 -10.27
N ASP A 97 -5.16 12.70 -9.02
CA ASP A 97 -5.08 14.12 -8.68
C ASP A 97 -3.69 14.68 -8.97
N SER A 98 -2.67 13.85 -8.89
CA SER A 98 -1.29 14.25 -9.15
C SER A 98 -0.46 13.08 -9.64
N GLU A 99 0.65 13.42 -10.30
CA GLU A 99 1.64 12.45 -10.77
C GLU A 99 3.02 12.96 -10.40
N ASP A 100 3.89 12.06 -9.94
CA ASP A 100 5.28 12.36 -9.66
C ASP A 100 6.17 11.28 -10.26
N ASN A 101 7.48 11.57 -10.39
CA ASN A 101 8.46 10.61 -10.87
C ASN A 101 9.50 10.39 -9.79
N ILE A 102 9.68 9.14 -9.39
CA ILE A 102 10.61 8.78 -8.32
C ILE A 102 11.59 7.74 -8.84
N TYR A 103 12.87 7.94 -8.53
CA TYR A 103 13.92 6.98 -8.86
C TYR A 103 14.01 5.94 -7.74
N VAL A 104 13.85 4.68 -8.11
CA VAL A 104 13.80 3.56 -7.16
C VAL A 104 14.84 2.52 -7.54
N LEU A 105 15.48 1.92 -6.55
CA LEU A 105 16.37 0.78 -6.77
C LEU A 105 15.59 -0.51 -6.58
N VAL A 106 15.59 -1.34 -7.62
CA VAL A 106 14.92 -2.64 -7.59
C VAL A 106 15.98 -3.68 -7.93
N SER A 107 16.32 -4.54 -6.98
CA SER A 107 17.38 -5.54 -7.13
C SER A 107 18.69 -4.92 -7.64
N GLY A 108 19.05 -3.75 -7.09
CA GLY A 108 20.28 -3.04 -7.44
C GLY A 108 20.22 -2.25 -8.73
N LYS A 109 19.11 -2.29 -9.45
CA LYS A 109 18.93 -1.55 -10.71
C LYS A 109 17.99 -0.38 -10.51
N GLY A 110 18.31 0.76 -11.14
CA GLY A 110 17.47 1.94 -11.06
C GLY A 110 16.26 1.86 -11.96
N GLN A 111 15.11 2.25 -11.42
CA GLN A 111 13.88 2.41 -12.18
C GLN A 111 13.30 3.78 -11.88
N ARG A 112 12.92 4.51 -12.91
CA ARG A 112 12.18 5.74 -12.73
C ARG A 112 10.70 5.40 -12.78
N GLN A 113 10.08 5.37 -11.63
CA GLN A 113 8.67 5.00 -11.52
C GLN A 113 7.78 6.24 -11.49
N HIS A 114 6.60 6.12 -12.08
CA HIS A 114 5.56 7.14 -12.00
C HIS A 114 4.70 6.84 -10.79
N VAL A 115 4.47 7.85 -9.96
CA VAL A 115 3.62 7.73 -8.76
C VAL A 115 2.35 8.52 -9.01
N TYR A 116 1.24 7.82 -9.09
CA TYR A 116 -0.07 8.44 -9.32
C TYR A 116 -0.82 8.47 -8.00
N ASP A 117 -1.26 9.66 -7.61
CA ASP A 117 -1.93 9.86 -6.33
C ASP A 117 -3.40 10.18 -6.56
N PHE A 118 -4.26 9.35 -5.97
CA PHE A 118 -5.72 9.54 -5.95
C PHE A 118 -6.08 10.01 -4.56
N GLU A 119 -5.84 11.29 -4.30
CA GLU A 119 -5.89 11.86 -2.94
C GLU A 119 -7.24 11.70 -2.25
N LYS A 120 -8.32 11.83 -2.99
CA LYS A 120 -9.67 11.70 -2.42
C LYS A 120 -9.97 10.27 -1.98
N ASP A 121 -9.29 9.31 -2.57
CA ASP A 121 -9.46 7.89 -2.27
C ASP A 121 -8.38 7.36 -1.34
N GLY A 122 -7.44 8.20 -0.93
CA GLY A 122 -6.32 7.77 -0.11
C GLY A 122 -5.56 6.62 -0.74
N LEU A 123 -5.29 6.71 -2.04
CA LEU A 123 -4.70 5.63 -2.82
C LEU A 123 -3.55 6.17 -3.64
N GLN A 124 -2.44 5.45 -3.64
CA GLN A 124 -1.26 5.78 -4.44
C GLN A 124 -0.82 4.55 -5.22
N VAL A 125 -0.54 4.72 -6.51
CA VAL A 125 -0.17 3.63 -7.40
C VAL A 125 1.16 3.97 -8.05
N TRP A 126 2.14 3.07 -7.92
CA TRP A 126 3.48 3.22 -8.44
C TRP A 126 3.64 2.36 -9.68
N VAL A 127 4.05 2.94 -10.80
CA VAL A 127 4.02 2.32 -12.13
C VAL A 127 5.38 2.39 -12.79
N TRP A 128 5.82 1.30 -13.40
CA TRP A 128 7.03 1.23 -14.21
C TRP A 128 6.70 0.49 -15.50
N ARG A 129 6.98 1.16 -16.65
CA ARG A 129 6.70 0.61 -17.99
C ARG A 129 5.25 0.15 -18.10
N ASN A 130 4.33 1.02 -17.69
CA ASN A 130 2.88 0.78 -17.70
C ASN A 130 2.43 -0.42 -16.86
N LYS A 131 3.25 -0.89 -15.93
CA LYS A 131 2.86 -1.98 -15.02
C LYS A 131 2.91 -1.50 -13.58
N ILE A 132 1.87 -1.82 -12.83
CA ILE A 132 1.78 -1.45 -11.42
C ILE A 132 2.79 -2.29 -10.63
N ARG A 133 3.63 -1.61 -9.84
CA ARG A 133 4.65 -2.24 -9.00
C ARG A 133 4.32 -2.19 -7.53
N THR A 134 3.69 -1.13 -7.09
CA THR A 134 3.34 -0.94 -5.68
C THR A 134 2.02 -0.19 -5.59
N VAL A 135 1.21 -0.60 -4.64
CA VAL A 135 -0.06 0.07 -4.31
C VAL A 135 -0.05 0.35 -2.83
N LEU A 136 -0.37 1.59 -2.45
CA LEU A 136 -0.52 1.89 -1.04
C LEU A 136 -1.79 2.67 -0.78
N ILE A 137 -2.33 2.49 0.41
CA ILE A 137 -3.48 3.27 0.87
C ILE A 137 -3.10 4.01 2.15
N TYR A 138 -3.71 5.16 2.32
CA TYR A 138 -3.53 6.00 3.49
C TYR A 138 -4.85 6.67 3.83
N ASN A 139 -4.95 7.23 5.03
CA ASN A 139 -6.19 7.88 5.44
C ASN A 139 -6.29 9.28 4.85
N ALA A 140 -7.14 9.45 3.85
CA ALA A 140 -7.30 10.71 3.13
C ALA A 140 -8.01 11.79 3.97
N ASN A 141 -8.60 11.41 5.11
CA ASN A 141 -9.37 12.34 5.96
C ASN A 141 -8.53 12.91 7.11
N LEU A 142 -7.26 12.63 7.13
CA LEU A 142 -6.35 13.19 8.13
C LEU A 142 -5.88 14.57 7.72
#